data_82bc06f0df79e1ee64b1e1e703ee3d54
#
_entry.id   82bc06f0df79e1ee64b1e1e703ee3d54
#
_cell.length_a   1.000
_cell.length_b   1.000
_cell.length_c   1.000
_cell.angle_alpha   90.00
_cell.angle_beta   90.00
_cell.angle_gamma   90.00
#
_symmetry.space_group_name_H-M   'P 1'
#
loop_
_entity.id
_entity.type
_entity.pdbx_description
1 polymer ?
#
loop_
_entity_poly.entity_id
_entity_poly.type
_entity_poly.pdbx_seq_one_letter_code
_entity_poly.pdbx_strand_id
1 'polypeptide(L)'
;MSILIDKSTRLIVQGITGRDGLFHAKKMKEYGTKVVGGTSPGKGGTDVDGIPVFNTMYDAVEQTKANTSIIFVPARFAADAIMEAADAGIRIIVCIAEGIPTLDVIKAHRFAEQKGAMLIGPNCPGLISPGKSMVGILPGQVFLEGNVGVISRSGTLTYEIVYHLTANGMGQSTAIGIGGDPVVGLHFRQLLEMFQNDPETEAIVLIGEIGGNAEEQAAEYLSLIHI
;
A
#
# COMPACT_ATOMS: atom_id res chain seq x y z
N MET A 1 17.21 -3.48 -3.97
CA MET A 1 16.23 -3.24 -2.89
C MET A 1 14.94 -2.88 -3.59
N SER A 2 13.81 -2.95 -2.97
CA SER A 2 12.53 -2.43 -3.46
C SER A 2 12.16 -1.25 -2.60
N ILE A 3 11.30 -0.37 -3.09
CA ILE A 3 10.82 0.74 -2.27
C ILE A 3 9.64 0.31 -1.40
N LEU A 4 9.51 0.88 -0.20
CA LEU A 4 8.42 0.75 0.77
C LEU A 4 8.27 -0.64 1.41
N ILE A 5 8.17 -1.73 0.62
CA ILE A 5 7.96 -3.10 1.12
C ILE A 5 8.98 -4.08 0.55
N ASP A 6 9.38 -5.06 1.34
CA ASP A 6 10.34 -6.10 0.99
C ASP A 6 10.11 -7.40 1.82
N LYS A 7 11.10 -8.30 1.83
CA LYS A 7 11.04 -9.54 2.62
C LYS A 7 11.03 -9.33 4.14
N SER A 8 11.35 -8.13 4.64
CA SER A 8 11.26 -7.76 6.05
C SER A 8 9.88 -7.25 6.46
N THR A 9 8.99 -6.99 5.50
CA THR A 9 7.61 -6.53 5.74
C THR A 9 6.87 -7.48 6.67
N ARG A 10 6.34 -6.93 7.77
CA ARG A 10 5.53 -7.62 8.77
C ARG A 10 4.16 -6.93 8.83
N LEU A 11 3.17 -7.57 8.26
CA LEU A 11 1.87 -7.00 7.95
C LEU A 11 0.82 -7.31 9.00
N ILE A 12 0.10 -6.27 9.46
CA ILE A 12 -1.18 -6.36 10.19
C ILE A 12 -2.32 -6.02 9.23
N VAL A 13 -3.39 -6.82 9.28
CA VAL A 13 -4.62 -6.60 8.51
C VAL A 13 -5.70 -6.05 9.43
N GLN A 14 -6.05 -4.78 9.30
CA GLN A 14 -7.16 -4.18 10.04
C GLN A 14 -8.49 -4.58 9.39
N GLY A 15 -9.43 -5.03 10.21
CA GLY A 15 -10.71 -5.59 9.73
C GLY A 15 -10.58 -7.04 9.25
N ILE A 16 -9.59 -7.79 9.75
CA ILE A 16 -9.28 -9.17 9.32
C ILE A 16 -10.45 -10.15 9.41
N THR A 17 -11.37 -9.95 10.34
CA THR A 17 -12.54 -10.83 10.50
C THR A 17 -13.68 -10.53 9.52
N GLY A 18 -13.55 -9.46 8.72
CA GLY A 18 -14.46 -9.16 7.61
C GLY A 18 -14.18 -10.06 6.42
N ARG A 19 -15.16 -10.19 5.52
CA ARG A 19 -15.05 -11.04 4.32
C ARG A 19 -13.82 -10.69 3.48
N ASP A 20 -13.66 -9.41 3.14
CA ASP A 20 -12.60 -8.95 2.25
C ASP A 20 -11.24 -8.93 2.96
N GLY A 21 -11.21 -8.52 4.24
CA GLY A 21 -10.01 -8.57 5.07
C GLY A 21 -9.44 -9.99 5.19
N LEU A 22 -10.28 -10.98 5.47
CA LEU A 22 -9.87 -12.38 5.53
C LEU A 22 -9.41 -12.91 4.17
N PHE A 23 -10.19 -12.65 3.11
CA PHE A 23 -9.88 -13.14 1.77
C PHE A 23 -8.50 -12.63 1.31
N HIS A 24 -8.26 -11.32 1.43
CA HIS A 24 -7.00 -10.73 0.98
C HIS A 24 -5.84 -11.03 1.94
N ALA A 25 -6.08 -11.21 3.25
CA ALA A 25 -5.05 -11.71 4.17
C ALA A 25 -4.50 -13.07 3.73
N LYS A 26 -5.39 -14.00 3.33
CA LYS A 26 -4.99 -15.30 2.78
C LYS A 26 -4.17 -15.15 1.50
N LYS A 27 -4.64 -14.32 0.56
CA LYS A 27 -3.93 -14.08 -0.71
C LYS A 27 -2.55 -13.48 -0.52
N MET A 28 -2.40 -12.52 0.39
CA MET A 28 -1.10 -11.95 0.73
C MET A 28 -0.18 -12.99 1.39
N LYS A 29 -0.72 -13.84 2.28
CA LYS A 29 0.03 -14.94 2.92
C LYS A 29 0.44 -16.01 1.90
N GLU A 30 -0.45 -16.41 0.98
CA GLU A 30 -0.16 -17.32 -0.14
C GLU A 30 0.93 -16.76 -1.06
N TYR A 31 0.96 -15.46 -1.27
CA TYR A 31 2.01 -14.78 -2.04
C TYR A 31 3.37 -14.80 -1.36
N GLY A 32 3.43 -15.04 -0.05
CA GLY A 32 4.66 -15.06 0.74
C GLY A 32 4.86 -13.85 1.65
N THR A 33 3.89 -12.92 1.71
CA THR A 33 3.94 -11.81 2.66
C THR A 33 3.79 -12.33 4.09
N LYS A 34 4.60 -11.81 5.01
CA LYS A 34 4.52 -12.17 6.43
C LYS A 34 3.33 -11.45 7.10
N VAL A 35 2.13 -12.01 6.93
CA VAL A 35 0.94 -11.56 7.66
C VAL A 35 1.06 -12.07 9.10
N VAL A 36 1.43 -11.18 10.02
CA VAL A 36 1.77 -11.53 11.41
C VAL A 36 0.61 -11.36 12.36
N GLY A 37 -0.50 -10.78 11.94
CA GLY A 37 -1.70 -10.63 12.74
C GLY A 37 -2.75 -9.80 12.02
N GLY A 38 -3.88 -9.62 12.67
CA GLY A 38 -4.92 -8.68 12.25
C GLY A 38 -5.62 -8.05 13.44
N THR A 39 -6.37 -6.97 13.20
CA THR A 39 -7.17 -6.35 14.25
C THR A 39 -8.66 -6.42 13.93
N SER A 40 -9.45 -6.65 14.96
CA SER A 40 -10.90 -6.50 14.98
C SER A 40 -11.35 -6.24 16.41
N PRO A 41 -11.85 -5.05 16.73
CA PRO A 41 -12.29 -4.71 18.09
C PRO A 41 -13.29 -5.72 18.64
N GLY A 42 -13.08 -6.16 19.89
CA GLY A 42 -13.92 -7.16 20.57
C GLY A 42 -13.67 -8.61 20.15
N LYS A 43 -12.72 -8.87 19.24
CA LYS A 43 -12.35 -10.23 18.81
C LYS A 43 -10.89 -10.60 19.12
N GLY A 44 -10.20 -9.81 19.92
CA GLY A 44 -8.85 -10.09 20.37
C GLY A 44 -8.75 -11.44 21.12
N GLY A 45 -7.65 -12.12 20.90
CA GLY A 45 -7.41 -13.47 21.46
C GLY A 45 -8.02 -14.60 20.64
N THR A 46 -8.70 -14.29 19.51
CA THR A 46 -9.14 -15.31 18.54
C THR A 46 -8.08 -15.53 17.47
N ASP A 47 -8.28 -16.55 16.67
CA ASP A 47 -7.45 -16.88 15.50
C ASP A 47 -8.34 -16.94 14.25
N VAL A 48 -7.81 -16.46 13.15
CA VAL A 48 -8.48 -16.55 11.85
C VAL A 48 -7.49 -17.16 10.86
N ASP A 49 -7.68 -18.43 10.54
CA ASP A 49 -6.85 -19.16 9.55
C ASP A 49 -5.34 -19.20 9.92
N GLY A 50 -5.06 -19.37 11.22
CA GLY A 50 -3.71 -19.35 11.77
C GLY A 50 -3.10 -17.95 11.87
N ILE A 51 -3.92 -16.89 11.80
CA ILE A 51 -3.49 -15.51 11.97
C ILE A 51 -4.10 -14.97 13.27
N PRO A 52 -3.29 -14.57 14.27
CA PRO A 52 -3.79 -14.05 15.53
C PRO A 52 -4.53 -12.73 15.35
N VAL A 53 -5.63 -12.57 16.08
CA VAL A 53 -6.46 -11.35 16.06
C VAL A 53 -6.26 -10.56 17.36
N PHE A 54 -6.06 -9.27 17.24
CA PHE A 54 -5.91 -8.32 18.35
C PHE A 54 -7.08 -7.34 18.40
N ASN A 55 -7.31 -6.73 19.55
CA ASN A 55 -8.33 -5.70 19.70
C ASN A 55 -7.88 -4.34 19.15
N THR A 56 -6.58 -4.04 19.27
CA THR A 56 -6.01 -2.74 18.92
C THR A 56 -4.73 -2.91 18.10
N MET A 57 -4.34 -1.85 17.37
CA MET A 57 -3.05 -1.80 16.68
C MET A 57 -1.87 -1.77 17.68
N TYR A 58 -2.05 -1.18 18.86
CA TYR A 58 -1.01 -1.16 19.91
C TYR A 58 -0.63 -2.57 20.36
N ASP A 59 -1.63 -3.39 20.72
CA ASP A 59 -1.41 -4.79 21.12
C ASP A 59 -0.76 -5.58 19.97
N ALA A 60 -1.24 -5.37 18.75
CA ALA A 60 -0.73 -6.05 17.57
C ALA A 60 0.74 -5.71 17.30
N VAL A 61 1.12 -4.44 17.33
CA VAL A 61 2.51 -3.99 17.09
C VAL A 61 3.43 -4.42 18.22
N GLU A 62 3.01 -4.32 19.48
CA GLU A 62 3.80 -4.73 20.62
C GLU A 62 4.17 -6.22 20.54
N GLN A 63 3.21 -7.09 20.23
CA GLN A 63 3.40 -8.53 20.22
C GLN A 63 4.06 -9.05 18.95
N THR A 64 3.80 -8.40 17.79
CA THR A 64 4.27 -8.93 16.49
C THR A 64 5.44 -8.15 15.90
N LYS A 65 5.76 -6.98 16.43
CA LYS A 65 6.74 -6.06 15.84
C LYS A 65 6.41 -5.74 14.36
N ALA A 66 5.13 -5.59 14.06
CA ALA A 66 4.67 -5.21 12.72
C ALA A 66 5.16 -3.82 12.34
N ASN A 67 5.45 -3.62 11.05
CA ASN A 67 5.92 -2.36 10.49
C ASN A 67 5.01 -1.82 9.37
N THR A 68 4.04 -2.63 8.95
CA THR A 68 3.13 -2.33 7.84
C THR A 68 1.70 -2.70 8.23
N SER A 69 0.74 -1.88 7.83
CA SER A 69 -0.69 -2.15 8.02
C SER A 69 -1.46 -1.99 6.71
N ILE A 70 -2.47 -2.84 6.52
CA ILE A 70 -3.47 -2.68 5.46
C ILE A 70 -4.87 -2.59 6.07
N ILE A 71 -5.73 -1.70 5.53
CA ILE A 71 -7.01 -1.34 6.11
C ILE A 71 -8.15 -1.80 5.21
N PHE A 72 -8.97 -2.74 5.74
CA PHE A 72 -10.20 -3.26 5.13
C PHE A 72 -11.45 -2.92 5.95
N VAL A 73 -11.38 -1.91 6.82
CA VAL A 73 -12.56 -1.47 7.56
C VAL A 73 -13.47 -0.61 6.68
N PRO A 74 -14.79 -0.51 6.98
CA PRO A 74 -15.68 0.40 6.26
C PRO A 74 -15.21 1.85 6.29
N ALA A 75 -15.48 2.61 5.22
CA ALA A 75 -15.01 3.98 5.02
C ALA A 75 -15.16 4.89 6.24
N ARG A 76 -16.29 4.80 6.95
CA ARG A 76 -16.58 5.61 8.16
C ARG A 76 -15.61 5.37 9.33
N PHE A 77 -14.84 4.29 9.33
CA PHE A 77 -13.86 3.94 10.35
C PHE A 77 -12.42 4.01 9.85
N ALA A 78 -12.23 4.23 8.54
CA ALA A 78 -10.91 4.12 7.92
C ALA A 78 -9.95 5.23 8.37
N ALA A 79 -10.45 6.45 8.57
CA ALA A 79 -9.62 7.55 9.08
C ALA A 79 -9.08 7.27 10.50
N ASP A 80 -9.94 6.75 11.39
CA ASP A 80 -9.52 6.34 12.74
C ASP A 80 -8.52 5.19 12.68
N ALA A 81 -8.74 4.22 11.77
CA ALA A 81 -7.83 3.09 11.57
C ALA A 81 -6.45 3.53 11.05
N ILE A 82 -6.38 4.55 10.18
CA ILE A 82 -5.12 5.16 9.73
C ILE A 82 -4.40 5.80 10.93
N MET A 83 -5.11 6.61 11.71
CA MET A 83 -4.53 7.31 12.85
C MET A 83 -4.07 6.34 13.94
N GLU A 84 -4.83 5.30 14.26
CA GLU A 84 -4.44 4.27 15.22
C GLU A 84 -3.17 3.53 14.77
N ALA A 85 -3.08 3.15 13.50
CA ALA A 85 -1.89 2.51 12.95
C ALA A 85 -0.65 3.41 13.06
N ALA A 86 -0.78 4.68 12.68
CA ALA A 86 0.31 5.64 12.77
C ALA A 86 0.77 5.88 14.22
N ASP A 87 -0.18 6.01 15.15
CA ASP A 87 0.13 6.21 16.57
C ASP A 87 0.75 4.97 17.23
N ALA A 88 0.38 3.79 16.77
CA ALA A 88 1.00 2.52 17.19
C ALA A 88 2.41 2.30 16.62
N GLY A 89 2.93 3.19 15.77
CA GLY A 89 4.29 3.14 15.23
C GLY A 89 4.42 2.39 13.90
N ILE A 90 3.34 2.14 13.19
CA ILE A 90 3.39 1.58 11.82
C ILE A 90 3.99 2.62 10.87
N ARG A 91 4.94 2.17 10.04
CA ARG A 91 5.63 3.04 9.07
C ARG A 91 4.92 3.13 7.73
N ILE A 92 4.34 2.03 7.26
CA ILE A 92 3.64 1.95 5.97
C ILE A 92 2.18 1.58 6.23
N ILE A 93 1.28 2.45 5.81
CA ILE A 93 -0.17 2.26 5.97
C ILE A 93 -0.81 2.24 4.59
N VAL A 94 -1.49 1.16 4.26
CA VAL A 94 -2.22 1.00 3.00
C VAL A 94 -3.71 1.04 3.27
N CYS A 95 -4.44 1.98 2.69
CA CYS A 95 -5.88 2.13 2.86
C CYS A 95 -6.61 1.78 1.56
N ILE A 96 -7.31 0.63 1.57
CA ILE A 96 -8.09 0.15 0.41
C ILE A 96 -9.46 0.83 0.33
N ALA A 97 -10.00 1.27 1.47
CA ALA A 97 -11.35 1.80 1.57
C ALA A 97 -11.58 2.97 0.63
N GLU A 98 -12.72 2.91 -0.07
CA GLU A 98 -13.27 3.97 -0.93
C GLU A 98 -14.36 4.74 -0.21
N GLY A 99 -14.57 6.03 -0.55
CA GLY A 99 -15.67 6.83 -0.04
C GLY A 99 -15.45 7.39 1.37
N ILE A 100 -14.22 7.55 1.80
CA ILE A 100 -13.88 8.26 3.04
C ILE A 100 -14.12 9.75 2.83
N PRO A 101 -14.82 10.47 3.74
CA PRO A 101 -14.98 11.90 3.62
C PRO A 101 -13.63 12.62 3.49
N THR A 102 -13.50 13.51 2.51
CA THR A 102 -12.22 14.18 2.18
C THR A 102 -11.58 14.88 3.38
N LEU A 103 -12.38 15.53 4.24
CA LEU A 103 -11.86 16.19 5.43
C LEU A 103 -11.26 15.19 6.45
N ASP A 104 -11.82 13.98 6.53
CA ASP A 104 -11.30 12.94 7.41
C ASP A 104 -10.01 12.36 6.85
N VAL A 105 -9.91 12.21 5.51
CA VAL A 105 -8.64 11.81 4.86
C VAL A 105 -7.55 12.84 5.13
N ILE A 106 -7.85 14.15 4.99
CA ILE A 106 -6.87 15.23 5.25
C ILE A 106 -6.36 15.17 6.70
N LYS A 107 -7.25 14.97 7.67
CA LYS A 107 -6.88 14.86 9.09
C LYS A 107 -6.01 13.63 9.36
N ALA A 108 -6.45 12.47 8.86
CA ALA A 108 -5.74 11.21 9.03
C ALA A 108 -4.35 11.23 8.37
N HIS A 109 -4.25 11.78 7.15
CA HIS A 109 -2.99 11.92 6.43
C HIS A 109 -2.00 12.82 7.19
N ARG A 110 -2.43 14.01 7.61
CA ARG A 110 -1.58 14.92 8.41
C ARG A 110 -1.12 14.27 9.72
N PHE A 111 -2.01 13.54 10.38
CA PHE A 111 -1.65 12.83 11.61
C PHE A 111 -0.61 11.74 11.32
N ALA A 112 -0.78 10.95 10.26
CA ALA A 112 0.17 9.93 9.86
C ALA A 112 1.55 10.53 9.55
N GLU A 113 1.61 11.64 8.79
CA GLU A 113 2.86 12.37 8.53
C GLU A 113 3.55 12.86 9.82
N GLN A 114 2.80 13.41 10.76
CA GLN A 114 3.34 13.86 12.07
C GLN A 114 3.95 12.70 12.87
N LYS A 115 3.44 11.49 12.70
CA LYS A 115 3.96 10.25 13.31
C LYS A 115 5.08 9.59 12.50
N GLY A 116 5.46 10.15 11.35
CA GLY A 116 6.47 9.60 10.46
C GLY A 116 6.00 8.38 9.66
N ALA A 117 4.69 8.17 9.56
CA ALA A 117 4.09 7.11 8.76
C ALA A 117 3.79 7.58 7.34
N MET A 118 3.96 6.68 6.37
CA MET A 118 3.62 6.90 4.96
C MET A 118 2.28 6.22 4.66
N LEU A 119 1.32 7.00 4.15
CA LEU A 119 0.00 6.52 3.73
C LEU A 119 -0.01 6.27 2.22
N ILE A 120 -0.54 5.12 1.80
CA ILE A 120 -0.84 4.76 0.41
C ILE A 120 -2.35 4.61 0.28
N GLY A 121 -2.94 5.28 -0.70
CA GLY A 121 -4.39 5.44 -0.81
C GLY A 121 -4.90 6.67 -0.04
N PRO A 122 -6.19 6.76 0.26
CA PRO A 122 -7.24 5.72 0.13
C PRO A 122 -7.62 5.37 -1.32
N ASN A 123 -8.63 4.49 -1.46
CA ASN A 123 -9.16 4.04 -2.74
C ASN A 123 -8.06 3.54 -3.69
N CYS A 124 -7.24 2.62 -3.20
CA CYS A 124 -6.09 2.10 -3.93
C CYS A 124 -6.06 0.56 -3.93
N PRO A 125 -5.39 -0.07 -4.90
CA PRO A 125 -5.19 -1.51 -4.91
C PRO A 125 -4.04 -1.97 -4.01
N GLY A 126 -3.27 -1.05 -3.41
CA GLY A 126 -2.06 -1.33 -2.65
C GLY A 126 -0.81 -1.40 -3.51
N LEU A 127 0.18 -2.16 -3.04
CA LEU A 127 1.48 -2.28 -3.70
C LEU A 127 2.04 -3.69 -3.64
N ILE A 128 2.95 -3.98 -4.56
CA ILE A 128 3.65 -5.25 -4.67
C ILE A 128 5.10 -5.02 -5.08
N SER A 129 6.03 -5.69 -4.41
CA SER A 129 7.40 -5.88 -4.86
C SER A 129 7.56 -7.35 -5.23
N PRO A 130 7.55 -7.70 -6.54
CA PRO A 130 7.52 -9.07 -7.00
C PRO A 130 8.67 -9.91 -6.43
N GLY A 131 8.36 -11.16 -6.05
CA GLY A 131 9.32 -12.05 -5.40
C GLY A 131 9.65 -11.71 -3.94
N LYS A 132 9.10 -10.62 -3.39
CA LYS A 132 9.41 -10.13 -2.04
C LYS A 132 8.19 -10.01 -1.15
N SER A 133 7.22 -9.15 -1.47
CA SER A 133 6.03 -8.90 -0.66
C SER A 133 4.90 -8.28 -1.46
N MET A 134 3.67 -8.55 -1.06
CA MET A 134 2.45 -7.92 -1.57
C MET A 134 1.61 -7.41 -0.40
N VAL A 135 1.20 -6.14 -0.45
CA VAL A 135 0.33 -5.50 0.52
C VAL A 135 -0.81 -4.82 -0.24
N GLY A 136 -1.88 -5.54 -0.48
CA GLY A 136 -2.97 -5.05 -1.33
C GLY A 136 -3.90 -6.15 -1.84
N ILE A 137 -4.67 -5.77 -2.85
CA ILE A 137 -5.65 -6.61 -3.54
C ILE A 137 -5.18 -7.00 -4.95
N LEU A 138 -3.92 -6.71 -5.27
CA LEU A 138 -3.30 -6.94 -6.57
C LEU A 138 -3.28 -8.42 -6.94
N PRO A 139 -3.54 -8.80 -8.21
CA PRO A 139 -3.42 -10.19 -8.67
C PRO A 139 -1.94 -10.56 -8.85
N GLY A 140 -1.30 -11.05 -7.80
CA GLY A 140 0.15 -11.29 -7.76
C GLY A 140 0.73 -12.11 -8.92
N GLN A 141 -0.11 -12.94 -9.56
CA GLN A 141 0.29 -13.79 -10.68
C GLN A 141 0.59 -13.04 -12.00
N VAL A 142 0.17 -11.78 -12.14
CA VAL A 142 0.47 -10.99 -13.36
C VAL A 142 1.78 -10.21 -13.23
N PHE A 143 2.38 -10.21 -12.05
CA PHE A 143 3.62 -9.49 -11.76
C PHE A 143 4.84 -10.41 -11.86
N LEU A 144 5.93 -9.89 -12.42
CA LEU A 144 7.21 -10.56 -12.57
C LEU A 144 8.31 -9.73 -11.88
N GLU A 145 9.23 -10.38 -11.20
CA GLU A 145 10.40 -9.70 -10.62
C GLU A 145 11.28 -9.11 -11.73
N GLY A 146 11.67 -7.82 -11.57
CA GLY A 146 12.50 -7.12 -12.56
C GLY A 146 12.84 -5.70 -12.10
N ASN A 147 13.06 -4.81 -13.07
CA ASN A 147 13.65 -3.48 -12.86
C ASN A 147 12.73 -2.29 -13.25
N VAL A 148 11.44 -2.53 -13.51
CA VAL A 148 10.50 -1.47 -13.87
C VAL A 148 9.70 -1.05 -12.64
N GLY A 149 9.84 0.20 -12.20
CA GLY A 149 8.95 0.84 -11.23
C GLY A 149 7.61 1.19 -11.87
N VAL A 150 6.49 0.96 -11.18
CA VAL A 150 5.16 1.34 -11.66
C VAL A 150 4.44 2.16 -10.60
N ILE A 151 3.98 3.34 -10.97
CA ILE A 151 3.15 4.20 -10.12
C ILE A 151 1.84 4.49 -10.84
N SER A 152 0.70 4.19 -10.21
CA SER A 152 -0.59 4.29 -10.85
C SER A 152 -1.65 4.94 -9.97
N ARG A 153 -2.46 5.84 -10.56
CA ARG A 153 -3.72 6.31 -9.97
C ARG A 153 -4.90 5.40 -10.30
N SER A 154 -4.79 4.63 -11.39
CA SER A 154 -5.86 3.75 -11.87
C SER A 154 -5.70 2.32 -11.34
N GLY A 155 -6.74 1.76 -10.72
CA GLY A 155 -6.75 0.36 -10.32
C GLY A 155 -6.70 -0.59 -11.52
N THR A 156 -7.58 -0.39 -12.50
CA THR A 156 -7.78 -1.30 -13.64
C THR A 156 -6.63 -1.26 -14.64
N LEU A 157 -6.21 -0.06 -15.07
CA LEU A 157 -5.10 0.09 -16.03
C LEU A 157 -3.78 -0.43 -15.48
N THR A 158 -3.58 -0.42 -14.16
CA THR A 158 -2.39 -1.01 -13.54
C THR A 158 -2.22 -2.47 -13.97
N TYR A 159 -3.29 -3.26 -13.90
CA TYR A 159 -3.21 -4.69 -14.20
C TYR A 159 -2.96 -4.95 -15.69
N GLU A 160 -3.60 -4.20 -16.57
CA GLU A 160 -3.45 -4.31 -18.01
C GLU A 160 -2.01 -3.97 -18.43
N ILE A 161 -1.51 -2.82 -17.99
CA ILE A 161 -0.17 -2.37 -18.35
C ILE A 161 0.90 -3.32 -17.78
N VAL A 162 0.77 -3.73 -16.52
CA VAL A 162 1.71 -4.67 -15.92
C VAL A 162 1.65 -6.04 -16.61
N TYR A 163 0.47 -6.52 -17.01
CA TYR A 163 0.36 -7.74 -17.80
C TYR A 163 1.15 -7.65 -19.10
N HIS A 164 1.03 -6.53 -19.83
CA HIS A 164 1.78 -6.31 -21.06
C HIS A 164 3.30 -6.17 -20.82
N LEU A 165 3.71 -5.50 -19.78
CA LEU A 165 5.13 -5.44 -19.39
C LEU A 165 5.67 -6.85 -19.13
N THR A 166 5.00 -7.61 -18.29
CA THR A 166 5.39 -8.98 -17.93
C THR A 166 5.41 -9.91 -19.15
N ALA A 167 4.40 -9.83 -20.03
CA ALA A 167 4.35 -10.63 -21.26
C ALA A 167 5.51 -10.34 -22.23
N ASN A 168 6.10 -9.14 -22.15
CA ASN A 168 7.29 -8.74 -22.89
C ASN A 168 8.61 -8.91 -22.10
N GLY A 169 8.60 -9.62 -20.98
CA GLY A 169 9.77 -9.90 -20.16
C GLY A 169 10.25 -8.72 -19.31
N MET A 170 9.47 -7.65 -19.23
CA MET A 170 9.77 -6.46 -18.40
C MET A 170 9.12 -6.62 -17.01
N GLY A 171 9.86 -7.21 -16.07
CA GLY A 171 9.43 -7.38 -14.70
C GLY A 171 9.48 -6.10 -13.87
N GLN A 172 8.85 -6.12 -12.70
CA GLN A 172 8.71 -4.92 -11.87
C GLN A 172 9.61 -5.01 -10.63
N SER A 173 10.25 -3.88 -10.27
CA SER A 173 10.94 -3.71 -8.98
C SER A 173 9.94 -3.48 -7.85
N THR A 174 9.00 -2.56 -8.07
CA THR A 174 7.82 -2.32 -7.23
C THR A 174 6.71 -1.71 -8.08
N ALA A 175 5.48 -2.17 -7.89
CA ALA A 175 4.29 -1.55 -8.49
C ALA A 175 3.37 -1.03 -7.38
N ILE A 176 2.94 0.23 -7.50
CA ILE A 176 2.18 0.95 -6.48
C ILE A 176 0.95 1.58 -7.09
N GLY A 177 -0.21 1.24 -6.53
CA GLY A 177 -1.44 2.00 -6.79
C GLY A 177 -1.61 3.05 -5.70
N ILE A 178 -1.58 4.33 -6.06
CA ILE A 178 -1.70 5.44 -5.10
C ILE A 178 -3.14 5.88 -4.84
N GLY A 179 -4.09 5.40 -5.66
CA GLY A 179 -5.50 5.77 -5.55
C GLY A 179 -5.90 6.94 -6.43
N GLY A 180 -7.20 6.99 -6.76
CA GLY A 180 -7.81 8.01 -7.62
C GLY A 180 -8.52 9.14 -6.87
N ASP A 181 -8.56 9.12 -5.55
CA ASP A 181 -9.24 10.14 -4.74
C ASP A 181 -8.55 11.50 -4.85
N PRO A 182 -9.30 12.62 -4.66
CA PRO A 182 -8.72 13.98 -4.71
C PRO A 182 -7.62 14.23 -3.66
N VAL A 183 -7.67 13.50 -2.55
CA VAL A 183 -6.65 13.54 -1.49
C VAL A 183 -6.17 12.12 -1.26
N VAL A 184 -4.90 11.91 -1.52
CA VAL A 184 -4.20 10.64 -1.29
C VAL A 184 -2.98 10.88 -0.39
N GLY A 185 -2.41 9.82 0.13
CA GLY A 185 -1.18 9.87 0.92
C GLY A 185 0.04 10.20 0.06
N LEU A 186 0.80 9.19 -0.34
CA LEU A 186 1.95 9.39 -1.22
C LEU A 186 1.52 9.79 -2.64
N HIS A 187 2.26 10.74 -3.22
CA HIS A 187 2.07 11.26 -4.57
C HIS A 187 3.17 10.79 -5.52
N PHE A 188 2.98 10.99 -6.83
CA PHE A 188 3.95 10.66 -7.87
C PHE A 188 5.35 11.16 -7.54
N ARG A 189 5.51 12.43 -7.19
CA ARG A 189 6.82 13.05 -6.93
C ARG A 189 7.61 12.32 -5.84
N GLN A 190 6.98 12.04 -4.70
CA GLN A 190 7.64 11.34 -3.58
C GLN A 190 8.07 9.92 -3.96
N LEU A 191 7.24 9.22 -4.73
CA LEU A 191 7.56 7.87 -5.22
C LEU A 191 8.64 7.89 -6.30
N LEU A 192 8.66 8.90 -7.17
CA LEU A 192 9.74 9.12 -8.14
C LEU A 192 11.09 9.34 -7.43
N GLU A 193 11.11 10.13 -6.35
CA GLU A 193 12.31 10.30 -5.52
C GLU A 193 12.79 8.97 -4.92
N MET A 194 11.87 8.13 -4.44
CA MET A 194 12.23 6.80 -3.91
C MET A 194 12.79 5.89 -5.00
N PHE A 195 12.16 5.85 -6.18
CA PHE A 195 12.64 5.05 -7.31
C PHE A 195 13.96 5.56 -7.87
N GLN A 196 14.20 6.87 -7.90
CA GLN A 196 15.47 7.47 -8.31
C GLN A 196 16.63 6.99 -7.44
N ASN A 197 16.37 6.71 -6.16
CA ASN A 197 17.36 6.23 -5.20
C ASN A 197 17.38 4.70 -5.07
N ASP A 198 16.54 3.97 -5.80
CA ASP A 198 16.52 2.51 -5.80
C ASP A 198 17.43 1.94 -6.91
N PRO A 199 18.55 1.30 -6.57
CA PRO A 199 19.48 0.78 -7.58
C PRO A 199 18.93 -0.40 -8.40
N GLU A 200 17.80 -0.98 -8.01
CA GLU A 200 17.15 -2.06 -8.76
C GLU A 200 16.14 -1.52 -9.79
N THR A 201 15.82 -0.22 -9.77
CA THR A 201 14.87 0.39 -10.71
C THR A 201 15.60 1.14 -11.83
N GLU A 202 15.42 0.69 -13.07
CA GLU A 202 16.07 1.27 -14.26
C GLU A 202 15.09 2.04 -15.15
N ALA A 203 13.78 1.76 -15.02
CA ALA A 203 12.73 2.43 -15.77
C ALA A 203 11.49 2.62 -14.90
N ILE A 204 10.70 3.65 -15.18
CA ILE A 204 9.46 3.94 -14.42
C ILE A 204 8.30 4.13 -15.40
N VAL A 205 7.18 3.48 -15.10
CA VAL A 205 5.90 3.68 -15.78
C VAL A 205 4.97 4.46 -14.87
N LEU A 206 4.48 5.60 -15.36
CA LEU A 206 3.47 6.41 -14.70
C LEU A 206 2.11 6.24 -15.39
N ILE A 207 1.09 5.92 -14.59
CA ILE A 207 -0.29 5.77 -15.05
C ILE A 207 -1.13 6.83 -14.33
N GLY A 208 -1.44 7.90 -15.07
CA GLY A 208 -2.23 9.03 -14.58
C GLY A 208 -3.73 8.77 -14.62
N GLU A 209 -4.47 9.75 -14.14
CA GLU A 209 -5.93 9.81 -14.15
C GLU A 209 -6.35 11.25 -14.49
N ILE A 210 -7.51 11.43 -15.13
CA ILE A 210 -8.01 12.76 -15.44
C ILE A 210 -8.33 13.53 -14.15
N GLY A 211 -7.76 14.72 -14.02
CA GLY A 211 -8.05 15.67 -12.94
C GLY A 211 -6.88 15.92 -11.99
N GLY A 212 -6.84 17.13 -11.46
CA GLY A 212 -5.73 17.63 -10.65
C GLY A 212 -4.51 18.03 -11.50
N ASN A 213 -3.36 18.14 -10.85
CA ASN A 213 -2.07 18.53 -11.44
C ASN A 213 -0.91 17.64 -10.99
N ALA A 214 -1.22 16.45 -10.50
CA ALA A 214 -0.20 15.54 -9.97
C ALA A 214 0.75 15.02 -11.06
N GLU A 215 0.24 14.84 -12.27
CA GLU A 215 1.00 14.41 -13.44
C GLU A 215 1.93 15.52 -13.97
N GLU A 216 1.47 16.77 -13.95
CA GLU A 216 2.29 17.93 -14.30
C GLU A 216 3.44 18.12 -13.30
N GLN A 217 3.15 18.00 -12.01
CA GLN A 217 4.17 18.06 -10.95
C GLN A 217 5.20 16.94 -11.08
N ALA A 218 4.77 15.74 -11.46
CA ALA A 218 5.67 14.62 -11.75
C ALA A 218 6.55 14.92 -12.97
N ALA A 219 5.98 15.44 -14.05
CA ALA A 219 6.72 15.81 -15.27
C ALA A 219 7.73 16.93 -15.00
N GLU A 220 7.36 17.94 -14.21
CA GLU A 220 8.27 19.01 -13.78
C GLU A 220 9.47 18.42 -12.99
N TYR A 221 9.21 17.53 -12.02
CA TYR A 221 10.27 16.87 -11.28
C TYR A 221 11.20 16.07 -12.20
N LEU A 222 10.64 15.27 -13.12
CA LEU A 222 11.42 14.47 -14.06
C LEU A 222 12.28 15.34 -14.97
N SER A 223 11.80 16.53 -15.39
CA SER A 223 12.58 17.46 -16.20
C SER A 223 13.83 18.00 -15.50
N LEU A 224 13.79 18.06 -14.16
CA LEU A 224 14.92 18.52 -13.33
C LEU A 224 15.98 17.46 -13.06
N ILE A 225 15.62 16.18 -13.07
CA ILE A 225 16.54 15.08 -12.77
C ILE A 225 17.17 14.43 -14.00
N HIS A 226 16.70 14.77 -15.20
CA HIS A 226 17.20 14.26 -16.48
C HIS A 226 18.08 15.28 -17.26
N ILE A 227 18.64 16.24 -16.57
CA ILE A 227 19.58 17.21 -17.17
C ILE A 227 21.00 16.68 -17.17
#